data_b829444b6b384324a1f87e050376c8c9
#
_entry.id   b829444b6b384324a1f87e050376c8c9
#
_cell.length_a   1.000
_cell.length_b   1.000
_cell.length_c   1.000
_cell.angle_alpha   90.00
_cell.angle_beta   90.00
_cell.angle_gamma   90.00
#
_symmetry.space_group_name_H-M   'P 1'
#
loop_
_entity.id
_entity.type
_entity.pdbx_description
1 polymer ?
#
loop_
_entity_poly.entity_id
_entity_poly.type
_entity_poly.pdbx_seq_one_letter_code
_entity_poly.pdbx_strand_id
1 'polypeptide(L)'
;MQMVLRTLSVGELRSPNSTPRHHSKKQRAKARALFAEQGIVVPIIVDDRMRIIDGVLRFETAKELGLDELNAVVVSNATDSRLLQLELSLNRLAEDSAWNAEHLKTKFEQLIEYQVDLTFTGFETAEIDNILSFEVIEPEDQDWASADPVSQVGDIWRVGDHIIACGNALYPDEVLGGVLAPVGLAKACITDPPYNVPTSGHIRTTQKQKSASWI
;
A
#
# COMPACT_ATOMS: atom_id res chain seq x y z
N MET A 1 -19.92 19.41 -18.85
CA MET A 1 -18.47 19.21 -18.70
C MET A 1 -17.93 18.67 -20.02
N GLN A 2 -16.94 19.33 -20.60
CA GLN A 2 -16.27 18.94 -21.83
C GLN A 2 -14.78 18.78 -21.53
N MET A 3 -14.12 17.81 -22.17
CA MET A 3 -12.71 17.51 -21.95
C MET A 3 -11.98 17.48 -23.29
N VAL A 4 -10.86 18.18 -23.37
CA VAL A 4 -10.05 18.25 -24.60
C VAL A 4 -8.58 18.11 -24.23
N LEU A 5 -7.85 17.20 -24.88
CA LEU A 5 -6.41 17.07 -24.72
C LEU A 5 -5.73 18.19 -25.53
N ARG A 6 -4.79 18.89 -24.89
CA ARG A 6 -3.99 19.95 -25.49
C ARG A 6 -2.56 19.91 -24.96
N THR A 7 -1.63 20.41 -25.75
CA THR A 7 -0.30 20.77 -25.27
C THR A 7 -0.34 22.23 -24.88
N LEU A 8 0.06 22.55 -23.65
CA LEU A 8 -0.01 23.89 -23.04
C LEU A 8 1.38 24.31 -22.60
N SER A 9 1.65 25.62 -22.71
CA SER A 9 2.88 26.19 -22.14
C SER A 9 2.87 26.09 -20.60
N VAL A 10 3.98 25.63 -20.04
CA VAL A 10 4.18 25.53 -18.59
C VAL A 10 4.01 26.91 -17.92
N GLY A 11 4.38 27.99 -18.64
CA GLY A 11 4.24 29.37 -18.17
C GLY A 11 2.80 29.86 -18.03
N GLU A 12 1.83 29.27 -18.75
CA GLU A 12 0.41 29.62 -18.69
C GLU A 12 -0.32 28.91 -17.55
N LEU A 13 0.25 27.83 -17.03
CA LEU A 13 -0.36 26.99 -16.01
C LEU A 13 -0.29 27.63 -14.62
N ARG A 14 -1.35 27.48 -13.85
CA ARG A 14 -1.50 28.06 -12.52
C ARG A 14 -1.60 26.94 -11.48
N SER A 15 -0.67 26.95 -10.52
CA SER A 15 -0.77 26.06 -9.36
C SER A 15 -2.07 26.36 -8.59
N PRO A 16 -2.73 25.34 -8.02
CA PRO A 16 -3.85 25.56 -7.12
C PRO A 16 -3.37 26.29 -5.84
N ASN A 17 -4.28 27.00 -5.19
CA ASN A 17 -3.98 27.71 -3.92
C ASN A 17 -3.66 26.72 -2.77
N SER A 18 -4.20 25.53 -2.83
CA SER A 18 -3.95 24.42 -1.90
C SER A 18 -4.05 23.11 -2.64
N THR A 19 -3.27 22.11 -2.19
CA THR A 19 -3.33 20.75 -2.71
C THR A 19 -3.70 19.81 -1.58
N PRO A 20 -4.57 18.81 -1.81
CA PRO A 20 -4.92 17.84 -0.77
C PRO A 20 -3.77 16.86 -0.50
N ARG A 21 -2.77 16.80 -1.38
CA ARG A 21 -1.61 15.91 -1.27
C ARG A 21 -0.32 16.63 -0.92
N HIS A 22 0.42 16.05 0.01
CA HIS A 22 1.78 16.49 0.34
C HIS A 22 2.79 15.56 -0.33
N HIS A 23 3.68 16.12 -1.14
CA HIS A 23 4.76 15.38 -1.78
C HIS A 23 6.07 15.51 -1.00
N SER A 24 6.61 14.38 -0.51
CA SER A 24 7.88 14.35 0.21
C SER A 24 9.07 14.71 -0.72
N LYS A 25 10.18 15.15 -0.12
CA LYS A 25 11.42 15.40 -0.88
C LYS A 25 11.88 14.16 -1.65
N LYS A 26 11.75 12.97 -1.05
CA LYS A 26 12.08 11.69 -1.67
C LYS A 26 11.20 11.42 -2.89
N GLN A 27 9.89 11.64 -2.78
CA GLN A 27 8.95 11.46 -3.89
C GLN A 27 9.23 12.43 -5.05
N ARG A 28 9.56 13.70 -4.76
CA ARG A 28 9.94 14.69 -5.79
C ARG A 28 11.23 14.28 -6.52
N ALA A 29 12.26 13.84 -5.79
CA ALA A 29 13.50 13.35 -6.39
C ALA A 29 13.27 12.13 -7.30
N LYS A 30 12.44 11.18 -6.85
CA LYS A 30 12.03 10.01 -7.63
C LYS A 30 11.28 10.42 -8.89
N ALA A 31 10.28 11.30 -8.79
CA ALA A 31 9.53 11.80 -9.94
C ALA A 31 10.44 12.50 -10.95
N ARG A 32 11.40 13.30 -10.48
CA ARG A 32 12.37 13.99 -11.34
C ARG A 32 13.23 13.01 -12.12
N ALA A 33 13.79 11.98 -11.48
CA ALA A 33 14.60 10.97 -12.15
C ALA A 33 13.79 10.21 -13.21
N LEU A 34 12.57 9.80 -12.84
CA LEU A 34 11.66 9.05 -13.70
C LEU A 34 11.25 9.85 -14.93
N PHE A 35 10.87 11.11 -14.74
CA PHE A 35 10.41 11.98 -15.84
C PHE A 35 11.56 12.49 -16.72
N ALA A 36 12.78 12.57 -16.18
CA ALA A 36 13.95 12.86 -16.99
C ALA A 36 14.27 11.72 -17.96
N GLU A 37 14.06 10.47 -17.57
CA GLU A 37 14.33 9.29 -18.39
C GLU A 37 13.18 8.98 -19.35
N GLN A 38 11.94 8.94 -18.83
CA GLN A 38 10.78 8.44 -19.59
C GLN A 38 9.92 9.57 -20.20
N GLY A 39 10.16 10.82 -19.80
CA GLY A 39 9.24 11.93 -20.06
C GLY A 39 7.98 11.90 -19.20
N ILE A 40 7.16 12.95 -19.31
CA ILE A 40 5.87 13.07 -18.62
C ILE A 40 4.76 12.60 -19.57
N VAL A 41 4.52 11.28 -19.59
CA VAL A 41 3.56 10.63 -20.52
C VAL A 41 2.10 10.83 -20.09
N VAL A 42 1.82 10.96 -18.78
CA VAL A 42 0.47 11.15 -18.27
C VAL A 42 0.13 12.63 -18.24
N PRO A 43 -0.91 13.10 -18.96
CA PRO A 43 -1.29 14.51 -18.96
C PRO A 43 -1.72 14.99 -17.57
N ILE A 44 -1.53 16.28 -17.30
CA ILE A 44 -2.14 16.96 -16.17
C ILE A 44 -3.60 17.29 -16.48
N ILE A 45 -4.39 17.63 -15.47
CA ILE A 45 -5.77 18.08 -15.66
C ILE A 45 -5.88 19.52 -15.20
N VAL A 46 -6.44 20.39 -16.06
CA VAL A 46 -6.61 21.81 -15.81
C VAL A 46 -8.04 22.25 -16.12
N ASP A 47 -8.48 23.33 -15.52
CA ASP A 47 -9.73 23.99 -15.90
C ASP A 47 -9.53 24.98 -17.10
N ASP A 48 -10.61 25.63 -17.51
CA ASP A 48 -10.62 26.63 -18.59
C ASP A 48 -9.85 27.92 -18.21
N ARG A 49 -9.50 28.11 -16.93
CA ARG A 49 -8.65 29.20 -16.42
C ARG A 49 -7.20 28.79 -16.24
N MET A 50 -6.80 27.61 -16.75
CA MET A 50 -5.46 27.02 -16.64
C MET A 50 -5.05 26.69 -15.19
N ARG A 51 -6.00 26.57 -14.24
CA ARG A 51 -5.73 26.09 -12.88
C ARG A 51 -5.61 24.59 -12.88
N ILE A 52 -4.57 24.07 -12.25
CA ILE A 52 -4.32 22.63 -12.17
C ILE A 52 -5.29 22.01 -11.18
N ILE A 53 -6.02 21.00 -11.64
CA ILE A 53 -6.93 20.16 -10.87
C ILE A 53 -6.23 18.87 -10.40
N ASP A 54 -5.44 18.25 -11.29
CA ASP A 54 -4.61 17.11 -10.95
C ASP A 54 -3.26 17.17 -11.67
N GLY A 55 -2.23 16.61 -11.02
CA GLY A 55 -0.88 16.51 -11.59
C GLY A 55 0.07 17.62 -11.14
N VAL A 56 -0.12 18.19 -9.95
CA VAL A 56 0.77 19.22 -9.40
C VAL A 56 2.22 18.76 -9.35
N LEU A 57 2.50 17.51 -8.93
CA LEU A 57 3.85 16.96 -8.93
C LEU A 57 4.45 16.91 -10.34
N ARG A 58 3.67 16.52 -11.35
CA ARG A 58 4.10 16.49 -12.75
C ARG A 58 4.46 17.89 -13.24
N PHE A 59 3.64 18.87 -12.94
CA PHE A 59 3.87 20.27 -13.28
C PHE A 59 5.12 20.85 -12.60
N GLU A 60 5.27 20.63 -11.30
CA GLU A 60 6.44 21.10 -10.54
C GLU A 60 7.74 20.48 -11.09
N THR A 61 7.70 19.17 -11.35
CA THR A 61 8.85 18.46 -11.94
C THR A 61 9.16 18.94 -13.35
N ALA A 62 8.15 19.23 -14.18
CA ALA A 62 8.34 19.82 -15.50
C ALA A 62 9.09 21.16 -15.44
N LYS A 63 8.73 22.01 -14.47
CA LYS A 63 9.45 23.27 -14.23
C LYS A 63 10.89 23.04 -13.80
N GLU A 64 11.13 22.09 -12.90
CA GLU A 64 12.48 21.73 -12.46
C GLU A 64 13.35 21.16 -13.59
N LEU A 65 12.75 20.45 -14.54
CA LEU A 65 13.41 19.90 -15.72
C LEU A 65 13.56 20.93 -16.88
N GLY A 66 12.98 22.13 -16.74
CA GLY A 66 13.03 23.17 -17.74
C GLY A 66 12.19 22.87 -18.99
N LEU A 67 11.11 22.10 -18.85
CA LEU A 67 10.20 21.81 -19.97
C LEU A 67 9.34 23.04 -20.25
N ASP A 68 9.21 23.41 -21.52
CA ASP A 68 8.41 24.56 -21.96
C ASP A 68 6.92 24.22 -22.08
N GLU A 69 6.61 22.96 -22.34
CA GLU A 69 5.25 22.51 -22.63
C GLU A 69 4.89 21.22 -21.87
N LEU A 70 3.60 21.06 -21.58
CA LEU A 70 3.00 19.86 -20.99
C LEU A 70 1.70 19.48 -21.69
N ASN A 71 1.48 18.18 -21.81
CA ASN A 71 0.17 17.66 -22.20
C ASN A 71 -0.82 17.82 -21.05
N ALA A 72 -1.98 18.37 -21.33
CA ALA A 72 -3.02 18.65 -20.36
C ALA A 72 -4.41 18.30 -20.94
N VAL A 73 -5.26 17.76 -20.08
CA VAL A 73 -6.71 17.65 -20.34
C VAL A 73 -7.37 18.92 -19.79
N VAL A 74 -7.87 19.75 -20.70
CA VAL A 74 -8.61 20.97 -20.35
C VAL A 74 -10.07 20.60 -20.10
N VAL A 75 -10.54 20.85 -18.89
CA VAL A 75 -11.93 20.64 -18.46
C VAL A 75 -12.67 21.96 -18.53
N SER A 76 -13.67 22.06 -19.40
CA SER A 76 -14.51 23.25 -19.56
C SER A 76 -15.99 22.96 -19.27
N ASN A 77 -16.76 24.03 -19.10
CA ASN A 77 -18.19 23.94 -18.79
C ASN A 77 -18.45 23.08 -17.53
N ALA A 78 -17.65 23.26 -16.48
CA ALA A 78 -17.79 22.62 -15.18
C ALA A 78 -17.90 23.70 -14.06
N THR A 79 -18.71 23.42 -13.07
CA THR A 79 -18.80 24.24 -11.86
C THR A 79 -17.60 23.99 -10.94
N ASP A 80 -17.23 24.95 -10.10
CA ASP A 80 -16.12 24.78 -9.14
C ASP A 80 -16.36 23.57 -8.21
N SER A 81 -17.62 23.29 -7.82
CA SER A 81 -17.97 22.10 -7.03
C SER A 81 -17.69 20.78 -7.78
N ARG A 82 -17.93 20.77 -9.09
CA ARG A 82 -17.65 19.59 -9.91
C ARG A 82 -16.16 19.36 -10.12
N LEU A 83 -15.40 20.45 -10.26
CA LEU A 83 -13.93 20.37 -10.36
C LEU A 83 -13.32 19.89 -9.04
N LEU A 84 -13.79 20.36 -7.89
CA LEU A 84 -13.36 19.86 -6.57
C LEU A 84 -13.70 18.39 -6.37
N GLN A 85 -14.89 17.95 -6.77
CA GLN A 85 -15.27 16.55 -6.73
C GLN A 85 -14.35 15.69 -7.61
N LEU A 86 -13.99 16.19 -8.80
CA LEU A 86 -13.06 15.51 -9.72
C LEU A 86 -11.67 15.37 -9.08
N GLU A 87 -11.12 16.45 -8.53
CA GLU A 87 -9.83 16.45 -7.83
C GLU A 87 -9.79 15.37 -6.73
N LEU A 88 -10.78 15.34 -5.86
CA LEU A 88 -10.82 14.38 -4.75
C LEU A 88 -10.99 12.93 -5.24
N SER A 89 -11.87 12.70 -6.21
CA SER A 89 -12.13 11.35 -6.73
C SER A 89 -10.93 10.73 -7.44
N LEU A 90 -10.20 11.50 -8.25
CA LEU A 90 -9.00 11.03 -8.93
C LEU A 90 -7.90 10.63 -7.94
N ASN A 91 -7.72 11.43 -6.89
CA ASN A 91 -6.74 11.13 -5.86
C ASN A 91 -7.14 9.88 -5.05
N ARG A 92 -8.42 9.73 -4.70
CA ARG A 92 -8.91 8.62 -3.88
C ARG A 92 -8.86 7.29 -4.62
N LEU A 93 -9.29 7.25 -5.89
CA LEU A 93 -9.27 6.03 -6.69
C LEU A 93 -7.86 5.43 -6.84
N ALA A 94 -6.82 6.27 -6.91
CA ALA A 94 -5.44 5.80 -6.98
C ALA A 94 -4.97 5.12 -5.67
N GLU A 95 -5.55 5.51 -4.51
CA GLU A 95 -5.22 4.93 -3.21
C GLU A 95 -5.93 3.61 -2.93
N ASP A 96 -7.10 3.39 -3.53
CA ASP A 96 -7.91 2.18 -3.30
C ASP A 96 -7.39 0.95 -4.06
N SER A 97 -6.39 1.11 -4.93
CA SER A 97 -5.80 0.02 -5.68
C SER A 97 -4.61 -0.63 -4.95
N ALA A 98 -4.47 -1.95 -5.08
CA ALA A 98 -3.34 -2.71 -4.59
C ALA A 98 -2.64 -3.45 -5.76
N TRP A 99 -1.35 -3.70 -5.59
CA TRP A 99 -0.59 -4.49 -6.54
C TRP A 99 -0.90 -5.98 -6.39
N ASN A 100 -1.05 -6.68 -7.51
CA ASN A 100 -1.00 -8.14 -7.51
C ASN A 100 0.48 -8.54 -7.52
N ALA A 101 0.95 -9.15 -6.42
CA ALA A 101 2.36 -9.46 -6.21
C ALA A 101 2.92 -10.43 -7.26
N GLU A 102 2.14 -11.46 -7.65
CA GLU A 102 2.54 -12.45 -8.65
C GLU A 102 2.71 -11.82 -10.04
N HIS A 103 1.72 -11.04 -10.47
CA HIS A 103 1.80 -10.34 -11.75
C HIS A 103 2.91 -9.28 -11.75
N LEU A 104 3.15 -8.62 -10.62
CA LEU A 104 4.20 -7.62 -10.49
C LEU A 104 5.58 -8.30 -10.58
N LYS A 105 5.78 -9.44 -9.91
CA LYS A 105 6.99 -10.27 -10.03
C LYS A 105 7.27 -10.63 -11.49
N THR A 106 6.27 -11.19 -12.19
CA THR A 106 6.41 -11.55 -13.61
C THR A 106 6.83 -10.34 -14.47
N LYS A 107 6.31 -9.13 -14.17
CA LYS A 107 6.71 -7.91 -14.89
C LYS A 107 8.16 -7.51 -14.61
N PHE A 108 8.63 -7.64 -13.38
CA PHE A 108 10.04 -7.39 -13.06
C PHE A 108 10.97 -8.40 -13.70
N GLU A 109 10.63 -9.69 -13.71
CA GLU A 109 11.38 -10.73 -14.40
C GLU A 109 11.52 -10.44 -15.90
N GLN A 110 10.45 -9.99 -16.56
CA GLN A 110 10.48 -9.56 -17.96
C GLN A 110 11.40 -8.35 -18.18
N LEU A 111 11.38 -7.36 -17.28
CA LEU A 111 12.25 -6.19 -17.38
C LEU A 111 13.73 -6.57 -17.21
N ILE A 112 14.04 -7.52 -16.31
CA ILE A 112 15.38 -8.07 -16.14
C ILE A 112 15.85 -8.77 -17.43
N GLU A 113 14.99 -9.57 -18.04
CA GLU A 113 15.27 -10.26 -19.30
C GLU A 113 15.57 -9.28 -20.44
N TYR A 114 14.87 -8.13 -20.46
CA TYR A 114 15.14 -7.02 -21.39
C TYR A 114 16.36 -6.17 -21.01
N GLN A 115 17.04 -6.47 -19.90
CA GLN A 115 18.19 -5.71 -19.39
C GLN A 115 17.87 -4.23 -19.12
N VAL A 116 16.65 -3.92 -18.72
CA VAL A 116 16.20 -2.57 -18.37
C VAL A 116 16.55 -2.26 -16.92
N ASP A 117 16.99 -1.02 -16.67
CA ASP A 117 17.24 -0.54 -15.31
C ASP A 117 15.93 -0.41 -14.51
N LEU A 118 15.78 -1.24 -13.49
CA LEU A 118 14.59 -1.30 -12.67
C LEU A 118 14.37 -0.07 -11.78
N THR A 119 15.40 0.76 -11.57
CA THR A 119 15.28 1.99 -10.75
C THR A 119 14.30 2.98 -11.36
N PHE A 120 14.11 2.94 -12.70
CA PHE A 120 13.14 3.78 -13.42
C PHE A 120 11.70 3.23 -13.40
N THR A 121 11.42 2.18 -12.65
CA THR A 121 10.04 1.70 -12.45
C THR A 121 9.30 2.48 -11.34
N GLY A 122 10.04 3.20 -10.51
CA GLY A 122 9.51 3.92 -9.38
C GLY A 122 9.43 3.09 -8.08
N PHE A 123 9.82 1.82 -8.11
CA PHE A 123 9.98 1.00 -6.91
C PHE A 123 11.37 1.20 -6.30
N GLU A 124 11.47 1.04 -4.98
CA GLU A 124 12.77 1.03 -4.29
C GLU A 124 13.44 -0.34 -4.48
N THR A 125 14.77 -0.38 -4.44
CA THR A 125 15.53 -1.64 -4.59
C THR A 125 15.07 -2.71 -3.60
N ALA A 126 14.85 -2.35 -2.34
CA ALA A 126 14.36 -3.28 -1.33
C ALA A 126 12.93 -3.78 -1.60
N GLU A 127 12.08 -2.97 -2.22
CA GLU A 127 10.73 -3.39 -2.66
C GLU A 127 10.84 -4.39 -3.81
N ILE A 128 11.73 -4.12 -4.77
CA ILE A 128 11.99 -5.02 -5.92
C ILE A 128 12.54 -6.36 -5.43
N ASP A 129 13.53 -6.35 -4.53
CA ASP A 129 14.10 -7.56 -3.95
C ASP A 129 13.04 -8.40 -3.23
N ASN A 130 12.17 -7.76 -2.45
CA ASN A 130 11.06 -8.44 -1.78
C ASN A 130 10.07 -9.04 -2.78
N ILE A 131 9.74 -8.32 -3.86
CA ILE A 131 8.82 -8.81 -4.89
C ILE A 131 9.42 -9.99 -5.64
N LEU A 132 10.70 -9.93 -6.00
CA LEU A 132 11.39 -11.00 -6.71
C LEU A 132 11.60 -12.24 -5.84
N SER A 133 11.86 -12.04 -4.54
CA SER A 133 11.99 -13.14 -3.56
C SER A 133 10.65 -13.71 -3.09
N PHE A 134 9.53 -13.10 -3.48
CA PHE A 134 8.20 -13.59 -3.15
C PHE A 134 7.99 -14.96 -3.82
N GLU A 135 8.12 -16.02 -3.04
CA GLU A 135 7.67 -17.35 -3.44
C GLU A 135 6.17 -17.42 -3.16
N VAL A 136 5.38 -17.73 -4.18
CA VAL A 136 4.02 -18.21 -3.98
C VAL A 136 4.19 -19.60 -3.37
N ILE A 137 4.31 -19.65 -2.05
CA ILE A 137 4.09 -20.90 -1.33
C ILE A 137 2.59 -21.14 -1.52
N GLU A 138 2.21 -21.88 -2.57
CA GLU A 138 0.90 -22.49 -2.58
C GLU A 138 0.85 -23.26 -1.25
N PRO A 139 -0.09 -22.95 -0.35
CA PRO A 139 -0.25 -23.78 0.81
C PRO A 139 -0.50 -25.17 0.22
N GLU A 140 0.47 -26.08 0.37
CA GLU A 140 0.15 -27.48 0.23
C GLU A 140 -1.14 -27.64 1.04
N ASP A 141 -2.19 -28.15 0.40
CA ASP A 141 -3.43 -28.52 1.07
C ASP A 141 -3.11 -29.65 2.06
N GLN A 142 -2.26 -29.33 3.04
CA GLN A 142 -2.11 -30.14 4.22
C GLN A 142 -3.42 -29.99 4.95
N ASP A 143 -4.21 -31.04 4.87
CA ASP A 143 -5.46 -31.14 5.60
C ASP A 143 -5.15 -31.21 7.10
N TRP A 144 -4.81 -30.05 7.65
CA TRP A 144 -4.56 -29.87 9.10
C TRP A 144 -5.78 -30.26 9.95
N ALA A 145 -6.95 -30.38 9.30
CA ALA A 145 -8.20 -30.78 9.96
C ALA A 145 -8.25 -32.29 10.24
N SER A 146 -7.39 -33.10 9.61
CA SER A 146 -7.37 -34.56 9.79
C SER A 146 -6.39 -35.04 10.85
N ALA A 147 -5.49 -34.17 11.34
CA ALA A 147 -4.58 -34.52 12.41
C ALA A 147 -5.25 -34.32 13.77
N ASP A 148 -5.23 -35.34 14.60
CA ASP A 148 -5.66 -35.18 16.00
C ASP A 148 -4.81 -34.08 16.67
N PRO A 149 -5.42 -33.12 17.37
CA PRO A 149 -4.69 -32.03 17.99
C PRO A 149 -3.72 -32.56 19.04
N VAL A 150 -2.44 -32.33 18.84
CA VAL A 150 -1.37 -32.76 19.76
C VAL A 150 -1.32 -31.82 20.97
N SER A 151 -1.63 -30.53 20.81
CA SER A 151 -1.59 -29.52 21.87
C SER A 151 -2.95 -29.34 22.52
N GLN A 152 -2.96 -29.27 23.85
CA GLN A 152 -4.16 -28.99 24.68
C GLN A 152 -4.00 -27.66 25.39
N VAL A 153 -5.12 -27.08 25.82
CA VAL A 153 -5.11 -25.86 26.66
C VAL A 153 -4.35 -26.14 27.96
N GLY A 154 -3.35 -25.33 28.25
CA GLY A 154 -2.43 -25.50 29.38
C GLY A 154 -1.07 -26.06 29.04
N ASP A 155 -0.89 -26.59 27.83
CA ASP A 155 0.41 -27.11 27.40
C ASP A 155 1.43 -26.00 27.19
N ILE A 156 2.67 -26.28 27.62
CA ILE A 156 3.83 -25.39 27.43
C ILE A 156 4.92 -26.17 26.74
N TRP A 157 5.32 -25.71 25.55
CA TRP A 157 6.33 -26.34 24.71
C TRP A 157 7.62 -25.53 24.73
N ARG A 158 8.74 -26.19 24.79
CA ARG A 158 10.06 -25.57 24.61
C ARG A 158 10.63 -25.90 23.24
N VAL A 159 10.91 -24.86 22.45
CA VAL A 159 11.46 -25.00 21.10
C VAL A 159 12.78 -24.25 21.06
N GLY A 160 13.89 -24.95 21.34
CA GLY A 160 15.19 -24.32 21.54
C GLY A 160 15.16 -23.36 22.73
N ASP A 161 15.45 -22.08 22.47
CA ASP A 161 15.41 -21.01 23.47
C ASP A 161 14.02 -20.35 23.60
N HIS A 162 13.04 -20.76 22.82
CA HIS A 162 11.70 -20.20 22.79
C HIS A 162 10.72 -21.06 23.58
N ILE A 163 9.68 -20.42 24.13
CA ILE A 163 8.59 -21.08 24.84
C ILE A 163 7.27 -20.74 24.12
N ILE A 164 6.49 -21.76 23.83
CA ILE A 164 5.16 -21.62 23.24
C ILE A 164 4.16 -22.19 24.24
N ALA A 165 3.10 -21.45 24.57
CA ALA A 165 2.03 -21.88 25.43
C ALA A 165 0.70 -21.88 24.70
N CYS A 166 -0.08 -22.94 24.87
CA CYS A 166 -1.44 -23.06 24.40
C CYS A 166 -2.40 -22.65 25.53
N GLY A 167 -3.06 -21.49 25.38
CA GLY A 167 -3.94 -21.00 26.43
C GLY A 167 -4.83 -19.84 25.98
N ASN A 168 -5.71 -19.41 26.88
CA ASN A 168 -6.58 -18.28 26.64
C ASN A 168 -5.93 -17.00 27.17
N ALA A 169 -5.61 -16.07 26.27
CA ALA A 169 -4.96 -14.79 26.60
C ALA A 169 -5.79 -13.89 27.54
N LEU A 170 -7.07 -14.21 27.77
CA LEU A 170 -7.93 -13.53 28.74
C LEU A 170 -7.60 -13.88 30.17
N TYR A 171 -6.88 -14.98 30.39
CA TYR A 171 -6.44 -15.44 31.69
C TYR A 171 -4.91 -15.41 31.77
N PRO A 172 -4.32 -14.21 31.81
CA PRO A 172 -2.86 -14.03 31.64
C PRO A 172 -2.09 -14.75 32.77
N ASP A 173 -2.63 -14.83 33.97
CA ASP A 173 -1.96 -15.50 35.09
C ASP A 173 -1.78 -17.01 34.84
N GLU A 174 -2.71 -17.65 34.17
CA GLU A 174 -2.63 -19.05 33.82
C GLU A 174 -1.62 -19.35 32.74
N VAL A 175 -1.53 -18.47 31.72
CA VAL A 175 -0.67 -18.66 30.56
C VAL A 175 0.73 -18.08 30.81
N LEU A 176 0.81 -16.81 31.25
CA LEU A 176 2.09 -16.11 31.41
C LEU A 176 2.87 -16.60 32.63
N GLY A 177 2.21 -17.08 33.67
CA GLY A 177 2.87 -17.63 34.84
C GLY A 177 3.80 -18.79 34.48
N GLY A 178 3.34 -19.73 33.66
CA GLY A 178 4.14 -20.85 33.17
C GLY A 178 5.26 -20.46 32.21
N VAL A 179 5.04 -19.45 31.37
CA VAL A 179 5.99 -18.97 30.37
C VAL A 179 7.10 -18.12 31.00
N LEU A 180 6.73 -17.21 31.90
CA LEU A 180 7.68 -16.26 32.51
C LEU A 180 8.43 -16.81 33.70
N ALA A 181 7.90 -17.81 34.42
CA ALA A 181 8.54 -18.38 35.59
C ALA A 181 10.01 -18.80 35.34
N PRO A 182 10.36 -19.46 34.23
CA PRO A 182 11.75 -19.87 33.98
C PRO A 182 12.66 -18.75 33.47
N VAL A 183 12.10 -17.65 32.93
CA VAL A 183 12.88 -16.62 32.21
C VAL A 183 12.80 -15.23 32.84
N GLY A 184 11.89 -15.01 33.77
CA GLY A 184 11.71 -13.72 34.43
C GLY A 184 10.80 -12.75 33.62
N LEU A 185 10.94 -11.46 33.89
CA LEU A 185 10.09 -10.43 33.28
C LEU A 185 10.43 -10.23 31.81
N ALA A 186 9.42 -10.10 30.97
CA ALA A 186 9.56 -9.75 29.57
C ALA A 186 10.03 -8.29 29.43
N LYS A 187 10.96 -8.03 28.50
CA LYS A 187 11.44 -6.68 28.17
C LYS A 187 10.49 -5.93 27.23
N ALA A 188 9.69 -6.66 26.47
CA ALA A 188 8.69 -6.12 25.54
C ALA A 188 7.53 -7.12 25.41
N CYS A 189 6.35 -6.61 25.09
CA CYS A 189 5.16 -7.40 24.79
C CYS A 189 4.60 -6.91 23.45
N ILE A 190 4.39 -7.85 22.52
CA ILE A 190 3.75 -7.58 21.23
C ILE A 190 2.48 -8.44 21.21
N THR A 191 1.33 -7.82 20.99
CA THR A 191 0.03 -8.51 20.99
C THR A 191 -0.74 -8.18 19.72
N ASP A 192 -1.50 -9.16 19.24
CA ASP A 192 -2.48 -9.00 18.17
C ASP A 192 -3.86 -9.42 18.71
N PRO A 193 -4.53 -8.54 19.47
CA PRO A 193 -5.82 -8.84 20.03
C PRO A 193 -6.91 -8.85 18.94
N PRO A 194 -7.97 -9.67 19.06
CA PRO A 194 -9.09 -9.63 18.14
C PRO A 194 -9.78 -8.25 18.20
N TYR A 195 -9.84 -7.55 17.07
CA TYR A 195 -10.33 -6.17 16.96
C TYR A 195 -11.87 -6.02 17.01
N ASN A 196 -12.59 -6.96 17.54
CA ASN A 196 -14.06 -6.94 17.62
C ASN A 196 -14.75 -6.68 16.27
N VAL A 197 -14.11 -7.07 15.17
CA VAL A 197 -14.67 -6.98 13.83
C VAL A 197 -15.44 -8.27 13.54
N PRO A 198 -16.64 -8.20 12.94
CA PRO A 198 -17.34 -9.41 12.54
C PRO A 198 -16.47 -10.17 11.51
N THR A 199 -15.94 -11.33 11.89
CA THR A 199 -15.12 -12.19 11.02
C THR A 199 -15.99 -13.02 10.06
N SER A 200 -17.09 -12.47 9.56
CA SER A 200 -17.90 -13.12 8.53
C SER A 200 -17.13 -13.10 7.21
N GLY A 201 -16.34 -14.13 6.95
CA GLY A 201 -15.85 -14.38 5.61
C GLY A 201 -14.44 -14.94 5.44
N HIS A 202 -13.55 -14.93 6.45
CA HIS A 202 -12.16 -15.32 6.23
C HIS A 202 -11.59 -16.45 7.12
N ILE A 203 -12.37 -16.98 8.05
CA ILE A 203 -11.95 -18.16 8.82
C ILE A 203 -13.05 -19.21 8.70
N ARG A 204 -12.74 -20.33 8.05
CA ARG A 204 -13.55 -21.54 8.17
C ARG A 204 -13.39 -22.07 9.59
N THR A 205 -14.12 -21.53 10.54
CA THR A 205 -14.27 -22.12 11.86
C THR A 205 -15.48 -23.03 11.84
N THR A 206 -15.24 -24.30 12.05
CA THR A 206 -16.25 -25.34 12.28
C THR A 206 -16.95 -25.20 13.63
N GLN A 207 -16.64 -24.17 14.41
CA GLN A 207 -17.33 -23.86 15.69
C GLN A 207 -17.71 -22.40 15.77
N LYS A 208 -19.02 -22.15 16.01
CA LYS A 208 -19.55 -20.85 16.38
C LYS A 208 -18.96 -20.44 17.74
N GLN A 209 -17.89 -19.66 17.74
CA GLN A 209 -17.51 -18.93 18.95
C GLN A 209 -18.53 -17.82 19.19
N LYS A 210 -19.20 -17.86 20.33
CA LYS A 210 -20.02 -16.76 20.83
C LYS A 210 -19.08 -15.58 21.08
N SER A 211 -19.35 -14.45 20.40
CA SER A 211 -18.66 -13.20 20.65
C SER A 211 -18.79 -12.81 22.12
N ALA A 212 -17.68 -12.77 22.84
CA ALA A 212 -17.62 -12.12 24.14
C ALA A 212 -17.62 -10.60 23.88
N SER A 213 -18.67 -9.93 24.37
CA SER A 213 -18.71 -8.47 24.42
C SER A 213 -17.82 -8.01 25.56
N TRP A 214 -16.83 -7.22 25.22
CA TRP A 214 -15.97 -6.55 26.20
C TRP A 214 -16.64 -5.23 26.63
N ILE A 215 -16.83 -5.06 27.89
CA ILE A 215 -17.15 -3.76 28.51
C ILE A 215 -15.86 -3.17 29.06
#